data_c521903c0e1441a9ed356fc94caa7775
#
_entry.id   c521903c0e1441a9ed356fc94caa7775
#
_cell.length_a   1.000
_cell.length_b   1.000
_cell.length_c   1.000
_cell.angle_alpha   90.00
_cell.angle_beta   90.00
_cell.angle_gamma   90.00
#
_symmetry.space_group_name_H-M   'P 1'
#
loop_
_entity.id
_entity.type
_entity.pdbx_description
1 polymer ?
#
loop_
_entity_poly.entity_id
_entity_poly.type
_entity_poly.pdbx_seq_one_letter_code
_entity_poly.pdbx_strand_id
1 'polypeptide(L)'
;MQQIDFSQGSIRRRILAVATPMLIAQLLNLLYNIVDRIYIGKIPGEGTLALASIGLCFPFVTLITAFANLFGLGGAPLCAMARGKGNRENAQGIMVNAGFMLLLSGAVLTVLGSAFHRPLLYLFGASEVTYPYASSYIVIYLIGTLCVMLSLGLNPYINCQGFARTGMLTVALGAAANIVLDPIFIFALHLGVRGAAIATVLSQLLSAAWVVKFLTGKKAELKLDFRGFRPDWHCIQRITVLGIASFVMSFTDTLVQVACNATLRNFGGDLYISVMTVLNSVRQIAQTPVLAIADGASTAISYNYGARLYRRTRDAIRFMTQIAIGYTMLVWILVSLFPALFIRIFNQDAELVAAAVPALHIYFFGFVMMAFQYSGQSTFRALGRAKYAVFFSLLRKAFIVVPLTLLLPYCWNLGVSGVFAAEPVSNCIGGLACYFTMRHVVMPELKMEN
;
A
#
# COMPACT_ATOMS: atom_id res chain seq x y z
N MET A 1 13.99 0.48 -22.86
CA MET A 1 12.63 0.64 -22.27
C MET A 1 12.11 2.00 -22.69
N GLN A 2 10.92 2.06 -23.26
CA GLN A 2 10.36 3.30 -23.81
C GLN A 2 9.74 4.12 -22.65
N GLN A 3 10.11 5.39 -22.56
CA GLN A 3 9.52 6.35 -21.62
C GLN A 3 8.09 6.69 -22.08
N ILE A 4 7.15 6.76 -21.16
CA ILE A 4 5.78 7.14 -21.44
C ILE A 4 5.67 8.66 -21.37
N ASP A 5 5.31 9.29 -22.48
CA ASP A 5 4.97 10.71 -22.56
C ASP A 5 3.49 10.90 -22.18
N PHE A 6 3.22 11.64 -21.11
CA PHE A 6 1.86 11.88 -20.62
C PHE A 6 1.17 13.05 -21.32
N SER A 7 1.92 13.90 -22.05
CA SER A 7 1.38 15.09 -22.74
C SER A 7 0.68 14.76 -24.06
N GLN A 8 1.06 13.64 -24.71
CA GLN A 8 0.62 13.31 -26.06
C GLN A 8 -0.14 11.99 -26.14
N GLY A 9 -0.88 11.80 -27.22
CA GLY A 9 -1.64 10.56 -27.48
C GLY A 9 -2.87 10.37 -26.60
N SER A 10 -3.47 9.18 -26.65
CA SER A 10 -4.67 8.84 -25.86
C SER A 10 -4.34 8.71 -24.38
N ILE A 11 -4.96 9.54 -23.53
CA ILE A 11 -4.77 9.51 -22.07
C ILE A 11 -5.13 8.14 -21.48
N ARG A 12 -6.14 7.47 -22.00
CA ARG A 12 -6.58 6.13 -21.59
C ARG A 12 -5.45 5.11 -21.76
N ARG A 13 -4.82 5.09 -22.95
CA ARG A 13 -3.68 4.19 -23.24
C ARG A 13 -2.48 4.49 -22.36
N ARG A 14 -2.21 5.77 -22.04
CA ARG A 14 -1.11 6.16 -21.17
C ARG A 14 -1.32 5.72 -19.73
N ILE A 15 -2.54 5.89 -19.20
CA ILE A 15 -2.90 5.41 -17.86
C ILE A 15 -2.74 3.88 -17.79
N LEU A 16 -3.29 3.13 -18.73
CA LEU A 16 -3.17 1.68 -18.76
C LEU A 16 -1.71 1.21 -18.91
N ALA A 17 -0.91 1.91 -19.70
CA ALA A 17 0.51 1.60 -19.89
C ALA A 17 1.33 1.76 -18.58
N VAL A 18 0.88 2.58 -17.62
CA VAL A 18 1.47 2.71 -16.29
C VAL A 18 0.80 1.75 -15.30
N ALA A 19 -0.52 1.69 -15.30
CA ALA A 19 -1.29 0.89 -14.35
C ALA A 19 -1.03 -0.62 -14.50
N THR A 20 -0.89 -1.13 -15.73
CA THR A 20 -0.64 -2.56 -15.97
C THR A 20 0.68 -3.06 -15.35
N PRO A 21 1.85 -2.42 -15.58
CA PRO A 21 3.07 -2.80 -14.87
C PRO A 21 2.96 -2.68 -13.35
N MET A 22 2.28 -1.64 -12.84
CA MET A 22 2.07 -1.46 -11.41
C MET A 22 1.19 -2.56 -10.82
N LEU A 23 0.14 -2.98 -11.54
CA LEU A 23 -0.69 -4.12 -11.15
C LEU A 23 0.13 -5.41 -11.06
N ILE A 24 0.92 -5.70 -12.09
CA ILE A 24 1.79 -6.88 -12.11
C ILE A 24 2.77 -6.84 -10.91
N ALA A 25 3.37 -5.67 -10.63
CA ALA A 25 4.25 -5.50 -9.48
C ALA A 25 3.54 -5.81 -8.15
N GLN A 26 2.32 -5.30 -7.96
CA GLN A 26 1.54 -5.54 -6.74
C GLN A 26 1.12 -7.00 -6.60
N LEU A 27 0.73 -7.67 -7.70
CA LEU A 27 0.42 -9.10 -7.69
C LEU A 27 1.66 -9.96 -7.37
N LEU A 28 2.81 -9.62 -7.92
CA LEU A 28 4.08 -10.28 -7.59
C LEU A 28 4.45 -10.09 -6.12
N ASN A 29 4.21 -8.90 -5.58
CA ASN A 29 4.42 -8.61 -4.16
C ASN A 29 3.49 -9.45 -3.25
N LEU A 30 2.23 -9.61 -3.63
CA LEU A 30 1.30 -10.50 -2.91
C LEU A 30 1.76 -11.95 -2.98
N LEU A 31 2.15 -12.40 -4.17
CA LEU A 31 2.62 -13.79 -4.39
C LEU A 31 3.84 -14.10 -3.54
N TYR A 32 4.86 -13.26 -3.55
CA TYR A 32 6.06 -13.54 -2.77
C TYR A 32 5.77 -13.55 -1.26
N ASN A 33 4.91 -12.66 -0.75
CA ASN A 33 4.51 -12.66 0.67
C ASN A 33 3.81 -13.96 1.09
N ILE A 34 3.01 -14.55 0.17
CA ILE A 34 2.36 -15.84 0.42
C ILE A 34 3.39 -16.97 0.42
N VAL A 35 4.29 -16.97 -0.57
CA VAL A 35 5.33 -18.01 -0.71
C VAL A 35 6.29 -17.99 0.47
N ASP A 36 6.75 -16.80 0.91
CA ASP A 36 7.60 -16.63 2.08
C ASP A 36 6.96 -17.24 3.34
N ARG A 37 5.68 -16.95 3.59
CA ARG A 37 4.95 -17.54 4.72
C ARG A 37 4.81 -19.06 4.61
N ILE A 38 4.64 -19.60 3.40
CA ILE A 38 4.58 -21.06 3.18
C ILE A 38 5.93 -21.69 3.54
N TYR A 39 7.05 -21.11 3.12
CA TYR A 39 8.37 -21.62 3.46
C TYR A 39 8.64 -21.56 4.95
N ILE A 40 8.33 -20.46 5.60
CA ILE A 40 8.49 -20.29 7.06
C ILE A 40 7.63 -21.32 7.82
N GLY A 41 6.37 -21.52 7.39
CA GLY A 41 5.48 -22.51 8.00
C GLY A 41 5.93 -23.98 7.83
N LYS A 42 6.82 -24.25 6.86
CA LYS A 42 7.38 -25.57 6.61
C LYS A 42 8.72 -25.84 7.30
N ILE A 43 9.20 -24.91 8.16
CA ILE A 43 10.42 -25.14 8.96
C ILE A 43 10.20 -26.36 9.86
N PRO A 44 11.04 -27.41 9.77
CA PRO A 44 10.84 -28.64 10.53
C PRO A 44 10.86 -28.42 12.03
N GLY A 45 9.80 -28.86 12.73
CA GLY A 45 9.67 -28.78 14.18
C GLY A 45 9.32 -27.40 14.75
N GLU A 46 9.46 -26.30 13.98
CA GLU A 46 9.34 -24.93 14.46
C GLU A 46 8.37 -24.05 13.63
N GLY A 47 7.79 -24.57 12.54
CA GLY A 47 7.05 -23.78 11.56
C GLY A 47 5.91 -22.93 12.14
N THR A 48 5.10 -23.48 13.01
CA THR A 48 4.00 -22.76 13.66
C THR A 48 4.52 -21.65 14.57
N LEU A 49 5.56 -21.95 15.36
CA LEU A 49 6.19 -20.98 16.26
C LEU A 49 6.91 -19.88 15.48
N ALA A 50 7.57 -20.23 14.38
CA ALA A 50 8.22 -19.30 13.47
C ALA A 50 7.21 -18.32 12.86
N LEU A 51 6.08 -18.80 12.32
CA LEU A 51 5.02 -17.97 11.78
C LEU A 51 4.42 -17.01 12.82
N ALA A 52 4.13 -17.51 14.02
CA ALA A 52 3.63 -16.69 15.10
C ALA A 52 4.63 -15.58 15.47
N SER A 53 5.92 -15.94 15.57
CA SER A 53 6.99 -15.01 15.93
C SER A 53 7.23 -13.93 14.88
N ILE A 54 7.18 -14.26 13.59
CA ILE A 54 7.30 -13.29 12.50
C ILE A 54 6.07 -12.37 12.45
N GLY A 55 4.89 -12.89 12.82
CA GLY A 55 3.69 -12.07 13.00
C GLY A 55 3.89 -10.92 13.98
N LEU A 56 4.66 -11.13 15.05
CA LEU A 56 5.00 -10.10 16.04
C LEU A 56 5.95 -9.02 15.48
N CYS A 57 6.68 -9.31 14.40
CA CYS A 57 7.55 -8.34 13.72
C CYS A 57 6.76 -7.43 12.74
N PHE A 58 5.51 -7.80 12.40
CA PHE A 58 4.70 -7.09 11.40
C PHE A 58 4.51 -5.59 11.69
N PRO A 59 4.31 -5.11 12.94
CA PRO A 59 4.24 -3.69 13.23
C PRO A 59 5.52 -2.92 12.85
N PHE A 60 6.70 -3.50 13.01
CA PHE A 60 7.96 -2.89 12.55
C PHE A 60 8.00 -2.74 11.04
N VAL A 61 7.67 -3.81 10.32
CA VAL A 61 7.63 -3.82 8.85
C VAL A 61 6.64 -2.78 8.33
N THR A 62 5.46 -2.70 8.96
CA THR A 62 4.43 -1.72 8.61
C THR A 62 4.91 -0.29 8.85
N LEU A 63 5.58 -0.02 9.95
CA LEU A 63 6.13 1.30 10.26
C LEU A 63 7.18 1.73 9.23
N ILE A 64 8.13 0.85 8.90
CA ILE A 64 9.16 1.11 7.89
C ILE A 64 8.52 1.39 6.53
N THR A 65 7.55 0.58 6.12
CA THR A 65 6.81 0.77 4.87
C THR A 65 6.01 2.08 4.86
N ALA A 66 5.41 2.46 6.00
CA ALA A 66 4.67 3.71 6.13
C ALA A 66 5.58 4.93 5.94
N PHE A 67 6.81 4.91 6.49
CA PHE A 67 7.80 5.97 6.27
C PHE A 67 8.33 5.98 4.82
N ALA A 68 8.55 4.83 4.20
CA ALA A 68 8.90 4.76 2.79
C ALA A 68 7.81 5.40 1.90
N ASN A 69 6.54 5.10 2.17
CA ASN A 69 5.40 5.68 1.47
C ASN A 69 5.19 7.16 1.78
N LEU A 70 5.53 7.63 3.00
CA LEU A 70 5.47 9.04 3.38
C LEU A 70 6.26 9.91 2.39
N PHE A 71 7.49 9.53 2.08
CA PHE A 71 8.35 10.30 1.19
C PHE A 71 8.21 9.88 -0.29
N GLY A 72 7.91 8.61 -0.55
CA GLY A 72 7.70 8.09 -1.91
C GLY A 72 6.41 8.62 -2.53
N LEU A 73 5.27 8.28 -1.93
CA LEU A 73 3.95 8.68 -2.42
C LEU A 73 3.62 10.15 -2.14
N GLY A 74 4.28 10.77 -1.15
CA GLY A 74 4.14 12.20 -0.89
C GLY A 74 4.86 13.06 -1.94
N GLY A 75 6.05 12.66 -2.36
CA GLY A 75 6.85 13.47 -3.29
C GLY A 75 6.61 13.16 -4.78
N ALA A 76 6.26 11.94 -5.14
CA ALA A 76 6.08 11.55 -6.54
C ALA A 76 5.02 12.39 -7.30
N PRO A 77 3.84 12.72 -6.75
CA PRO A 77 2.89 13.62 -7.40
C PRO A 77 3.45 15.04 -7.59
N LEU A 78 4.18 15.57 -6.59
CA LEU A 78 4.82 16.89 -6.69
C LEU A 78 5.91 16.89 -7.78
N CYS A 79 6.70 15.84 -7.85
CA CYS A 79 7.71 15.62 -8.88
C CYS A 79 7.06 15.55 -10.28
N ALA A 80 5.97 14.80 -10.44
CA ALA A 80 5.24 14.70 -11.70
C ALA A 80 4.65 16.06 -12.14
N MET A 81 4.09 16.84 -11.20
CA MET A 81 3.61 18.20 -11.47
C MET A 81 4.73 19.14 -11.90
N ALA A 82 5.88 19.09 -11.23
CA ALA A 82 7.04 19.91 -11.58
C ALA A 82 7.56 19.57 -12.98
N ARG A 83 7.60 18.28 -13.35
CA ARG A 83 7.90 17.82 -14.71
C ARG A 83 6.90 18.35 -15.74
N GLY A 84 5.61 18.28 -15.41
CA GLY A 84 4.55 18.81 -16.28
C GLY A 84 4.71 20.32 -16.56
N LYS A 85 5.17 21.08 -15.56
CA LYS A 85 5.51 22.51 -15.70
C LYS A 85 6.79 22.77 -16.52
N GLY A 86 7.51 21.73 -16.95
CA GLY A 86 8.81 21.86 -17.60
C GLY A 86 9.96 22.24 -16.64
N ASN A 87 9.71 22.34 -15.34
CA ASN A 87 10.72 22.68 -14.35
C ASN A 87 11.46 21.42 -13.86
N ARG A 88 12.43 20.99 -14.65
CA ARG A 88 13.22 19.78 -14.40
C ARG A 88 14.06 19.89 -13.13
N GLU A 89 14.61 21.06 -12.85
CA GLU A 89 15.44 21.30 -11.68
C GLU A 89 14.63 21.11 -10.38
N ASN A 90 13.44 21.72 -10.30
CA ASN A 90 12.54 21.53 -9.17
C ASN A 90 12.08 20.07 -9.04
N ALA A 91 11.76 19.39 -10.15
CA ALA A 91 11.38 17.98 -10.13
C ALA A 91 12.51 17.09 -9.58
N GLN A 92 13.76 17.34 -9.99
CA GLN A 92 14.93 16.64 -9.48
C GLN A 92 15.18 16.99 -8.01
N GLY A 93 15.06 18.24 -7.60
CA GLY A 93 15.17 18.68 -6.22
C GLY A 93 14.19 17.97 -5.29
N ILE A 94 12.91 17.81 -5.70
CA ILE A 94 11.91 17.05 -4.96
C ILE A 94 12.35 15.60 -4.75
N MET A 95 12.84 14.93 -5.79
CA MET A 95 13.29 13.54 -5.70
C MET A 95 14.52 13.39 -4.79
N VAL A 96 15.50 14.30 -4.87
CA VAL A 96 16.73 14.27 -4.06
C VAL A 96 16.40 14.53 -2.58
N ASN A 97 15.54 15.52 -2.28
CA ASN A 97 15.08 15.78 -0.91
C ASN A 97 14.32 14.58 -0.33
N ALA A 98 13.46 13.93 -1.12
CA ALA A 98 12.80 12.69 -0.68
C ALA A 98 13.82 11.56 -0.44
N GLY A 99 14.80 11.38 -1.33
CA GLY A 99 15.89 10.42 -1.16
C GLY A 99 16.70 10.66 0.12
N PHE A 100 17.01 11.92 0.43
CA PHE A 100 17.64 12.31 1.68
C PHE A 100 16.79 11.93 2.90
N MET A 101 15.48 12.22 2.88
CA MET A 101 14.58 11.89 3.99
C MET A 101 14.39 10.38 4.14
N LEU A 102 14.40 9.61 3.04
CA LEU A 102 14.37 8.14 3.09
C LEU A 102 15.63 7.59 3.77
N LEU A 103 16.80 8.10 3.45
CA LEU A 103 18.06 7.70 4.10
C LEU A 103 18.08 8.10 5.57
N LEU A 104 17.71 9.34 5.89
CA LEU A 104 17.69 9.85 7.26
C LEU A 104 16.71 9.07 8.13
N SER A 105 15.45 8.94 7.69
CA SER A 105 14.43 8.21 8.44
C SER A 105 14.74 6.72 8.52
N GLY A 106 15.32 6.12 7.48
CA GLY A 106 15.78 4.73 7.50
C GLY A 106 16.89 4.52 8.53
N ALA A 107 17.88 5.41 8.62
CA ALA A 107 18.92 5.35 9.63
C ALA A 107 18.34 5.50 11.06
N VAL A 108 17.45 6.48 11.26
CA VAL A 108 16.76 6.68 12.56
C VAL A 108 15.96 5.45 12.95
N LEU A 109 15.17 4.88 12.02
CA LEU A 109 14.37 3.68 12.28
C LEU A 109 15.25 2.46 12.59
N THR A 110 16.40 2.32 11.91
CA THR A 110 17.36 1.26 12.20
C THR A 110 17.92 1.40 13.61
N VAL A 111 18.39 2.59 14.00
CA VAL A 111 18.97 2.83 15.31
C VAL A 111 17.92 2.66 16.43
N LEU A 112 16.77 3.32 16.31
CA LEU A 112 15.70 3.22 17.31
C LEU A 112 15.11 1.82 17.35
N GLY A 113 14.87 1.20 16.21
CA GLY A 113 14.37 -0.18 16.13
C GLY A 113 15.33 -1.16 16.80
N SER A 114 16.63 -1.04 16.52
CA SER A 114 17.66 -1.91 17.13
C SER A 114 17.80 -1.68 18.65
N ALA A 115 17.70 -0.42 19.11
CA ALA A 115 17.77 -0.10 20.54
C ALA A 115 16.52 -0.58 21.32
N PHE A 116 15.34 -0.47 20.71
CA PHE A 116 14.06 -0.71 21.38
C PHE A 116 13.32 -1.98 20.91
N HIS A 117 13.93 -2.84 20.07
CA HIS A 117 13.25 -4.04 19.57
C HIS A 117 12.74 -4.96 20.70
N ARG A 118 13.51 -5.10 21.77
CA ARG A 118 13.14 -5.97 22.91
C ARG A 118 11.85 -5.50 23.61
N PRO A 119 11.76 -4.28 24.18
CA PRO A 119 10.53 -3.81 24.82
C PRO A 119 9.35 -3.74 23.84
N LEU A 120 9.58 -3.40 22.56
CA LEU A 120 8.53 -3.33 21.56
C LEU A 120 7.98 -4.72 21.21
N LEU A 121 8.82 -5.75 21.07
CA LEU A 121 8.36 -7.12 20.83
C LEU A 121 7.49 -7.63 21.98
N TYR A 122 7.88 -7.39 23.23
CA TYR A 122 7.05 -7.75 24.38
C TYR A 122 5.75 -6.95 24.43
N LEU A 123 5.77 -5.66 24.07
CA LEU A 123 4.55 -4.85 23.93
C LEU A 123 3.61 -5.39 22.86
N PHE A 124 4.16 -5.97 21.77
CA PHE A 124 3.38 -6.59 20.70
C PHE A 124 2.95 -8.03 21.02
N GLY A 125 3.24 -8.53 22.22
CA GLY A 125 2.77 -9.82 22.71
C GLY A 125 3.76 -10.97 22.58
N ALA A 126 5.07 -10.68 22.46
CA ALA A 126 6.08 -11.72 22.52
C ALA A 126 6.10 -12.39 23.90
N SER A 127 6.22 -13.72 23.89
CA SER A 127 6.48 -14.54 25.08
C SER A 127 7.95 -14.95 25.12
N GLU A 128 8.39 -15.53 26.25
CA GLU A 128 9.75 -16.08 26.38
C GLU A 128 10.06 -17.13 25.30
N VAL A 129 9.05 -17.82 24.78
CA VAL A 129 9.18 -18.84 23.73
C VAL A 129 9.27 -18.21 22.32
N THR A 130 8.48 -17.18 22.04
CA THR A 130 8.44 -16.54 20.72
C THR A 130 9.50 -15.47 20.53
N TYR A 131 9.96 -14.84 21.61
CA TYR A 131 10.94 -13.75 21.58
C TYR A 131 12.25 -14.11 20.85
N PRO A 132 12.91 -15.26 21.07
CA PRO A 132 14.17 -15.59 20.39
C PRO A 132 14.03 -15.62 18.88
N TYR A 133 12.92 -16.15 18.37
CA TYR A 133 12.63 -16.21 16.93
C TYR A 133 12.31 -14.83 16.36
N ALA A 134 11.42 -14.08 17.02
CA ALA A 134 11.04 -12.73 16.60
C ALA A 134 12.26 -11.79 16.64
N SER A 135 13.08 -11.84 17.69
CA SER A 135 14.29 -11.03 17.83
C SER A 135 15.32 -11.37 16.75
N SER A 136 15.55 -12.66 16.47
CA SER A 136 16.50 -13.06 15.42
C SER A 136 16.07 -12.61 14.02
N TYR A 137 14.76 -12.56 13.73
CA TYR A 137 14.22 -12.05 12.48
C TYR A 137 14.36 -10.53 12.39
N ILE A 138 13.85 -9.81 13.42
CA ILE A 138 13.73 -8.35 13.34
C ILE A 138 15.09 -7.64 13.35
N VAL A 139 16.08 -8.14 14.10
CA VAL A 139 17.42 -7.56 14.13
C VAL A 139 18.06 -7.59 12.74
N ILE A 140 17.93 -8.72 12.01
CA ILE A 140 18.44 -8.85 10.64
C ILE A 140 17.64 -7.92 9.71
N TYR A 141 16.31 -7.91 9.83
CA TYR A 141 15.45 -7.07 9.00
C TYR A 141 15.76 -5.56 9.19
N LEU A 142 16.02 -5.12 10.41
CA LEU A 142 16.38 -3.74 10.73
C LEU A 142 17.68 -3.28 10.06
N ILE A 143 18.67 -4.17 9.89
CA ILE A 143 19.88 -3.89 9.10
C ILE A 143 19.51 -3.57 7.63
N GLY A 144 18.50 -4.27 7.11
CA GLY A 144 17.98 -4.07 5.75
C GLY A 144 17.05 -2.86 5.57
N THR A 145 16.70 -2.14 6.64
CA THR A 145 15.73 -1.04 6.59
C THR A 145 16.05 0.00 5.52
N LEU A 146 17.31 0.41 5.37
CA LEU A 146 17.73 1.35 4.33
C LEU A 146 17.44 0.82 2.92
N CYS A 147 17.63 -0.47 2.68
CA CYS A 147 17.32 -1.10 1.39
C CYS A 147 15.82 -1.07 1.12
N VAL A 148 15.00 -1.40 2.11
CA VAL A 148 13.53 -1.32 2.02
C VAL A 148 13.09 0.11 1.74
N MET A 149 13.61 1.09 2.48
CA MET A 149 13.29 2.51 2.32
C MET A 149 13.61 3.02 0.91
N LEU A 150 14.78 2.67 0.38
CA LEU A 150 15.20 3.08 -0.96
C LEU A 150 14.40 2.35 -2.05
N SER A 151 14.18 1.04 -1.93
CA SER A 151 13.46 0.27 -2.94
C SER A 151 12.00 0.71 -3.05
N LEU A 152 11.29 0.84 -1.94
CA LEU A 152 9.88 1.23 -1.93
C LEU A 152 9.68 2.74 -2.11
N GLY A 153 10.48 3.56 -1.44
CA GLY A 153 10.30 5.01 -1.42
C GLY A 153 10.74 5.70 -2.71
N LEU A 154 11.75 5.19 -3.42
CA LEU A 154 12.20 5.78 -4.68
C LEU A 154 11.50 5.20 -5.92
N ASN A 155 10.87 4.04 -5.84
CA ASN A 155 10.17 3.42 -6.97
C ASN A 155 9.05 4.31 -7.57
N PRO A 156 8.23 5.06 -6.78
CA PRO A 156 7.27 6.01 -7.31
C PRO A 156 7.89 7.11 -8.20
N TYR A 157 9.16 7.49 -7.95
CA TYR A 157 9.86 8.48 -8.77
C TYR A 157 10.32 7.91 -10.14
N ILE A 158 10.53 6.61 -10.25
CA ILE A 158 10.74 5.93 -11.53
C ILE A 158 9.43 5.96 -12.34
N ASN A 159 8.32 5.65 -11.68
CA ASN A 159 7.00 5.67 -12.30
C ASN A 159 6.59 7.08 -12.76
N CYS A 160 6.87 8.11 -11.95
CA CYS A 160 6.54 9.50 -12.30
C CYS A 160 7.37 10.02 -13.49
N GLN A 161 8.53 9.43 -13.76
CA GLN A 161 9.31 9.72 -14.97
C GLN A 161 8.80 8.98 -16.22
N GLY A 162 7.74 8.17 -16.11
CA GLY A 162 7.17 7.40 -17.23
C GLY A 162 7.82 6.03 -17.45
N PHE A 163 8.67 5.55 -16.53
CA PHE A 163 9.35 4.25 -16.64
C PHE A 163 8.68 3.16 -15.83
N ALA A 164 7.35 3.03 -15.90
CA ALA A 164 6.58 2.08 -15.10
C ALA A 164 7.04 0.62 -15.23
N ARG A 165 7.52 0.19 -16.41
CA ARG A 165 8.11 -1.15 -16.58
C ARG A 165 9.39 -1.33 -15.77
N THR A 166 10.20 -0.28 -15.62
CA THR A 166 11.40 -0.32 -14.77
C THR A 166 11.00 -0.41 -13.30
N GLY A 167 9.98 0.35 -12.88
CA GLY A 167 9.40 0.25 -11.54
C GLY A 167 8.83 -1.13 -11.23
N MET A 168 8.14 -1.76 -12.17
CA MET A 168 7.69 -3.16 -12.06
C MET A 168 8.87 -4.12 -11.88
N LEU A 169 9.94 -3.96 -12.67
CA LEU A 169 11.12 -4.83 -12.57
C LEU A 169 11.82 -4.71 -11.21
N THR A 170 11.76 -3.56 -10.54
CA THR A 170 12.24 -3.42 -9.16
C THR A 170 11.61 -4.46 -8.24
N VAL A 171 10.27 -4.57 -8.29
CA VAL A 171 9.51 -5.49 -7.45
C VAL A 171 9.71 -6.94 -7.93
N ALA A 172 9.70 -7.16 -9.25
CA ALA A 172 9.87 -8.49 -9.82
C ALA A 172 11.23 -9.11 -9.49
N LEU A 173 12.32 -8.33 -9.54
CA LEU A 173 13.66 -8.78 -9.17
C LEU A 173 13.74 -9.14 -7.68
N GLY A 174 13.18 -8.30 -6.80
CA GLY A 174 13.11 -8.59 -5.37
C GLY A 174 12.30 -9.84 -5.07
N ALA A 175 11.11 -9.96 -5.65
CA ALA A 175 10.24 -11.11 -5.45
C ALA A 175 10.88 -12.40 -5.96
N ALA A 176 11.45 -12.40 -7.16
CA ALA A 176 12.15 -13.57 -7.72
C ALA A 176 13.37 -13.97 -6.88
N ALA A 177 14.17 -12.99 -6.44
CA ALA A 177 15.30 -13.24 -5.57
C ALA A 177 14.85 -13.86 -4.24
N ASN A 178 13.80 -13.33 -3.61
CA ASN A 178 13.30 -13.85 -2.34
C ASN A 178 12.80 -15.29 -2.48
N ILE A 179 11.97 -15.60 -3.48
CA ILE A 179 11.47 -16.96 -3.75
C ILE A 179 12.59 -17.98 -3.94
N VAL A 180 13.71 -17.56 -4.54
CA VAL A 180 14.88 -18.42 -4.76
C VAL A 180 15.76 -18.52 -3.51
N LEU A 181 15.97 -17.40 -2.80
CA LEU A 181 16.88 -17.35 -1.65
C LEU A 181 16.26 -17.96 -0.40
N ASP A 182 14.94 -17.85 -0.20
CA ASP A 182 14.27 -18.43 0.98
C ASP A 182 14.56 -19.93 1.15
N PRO A 183 14.32 -20.83 0.17
CA PRO A 183 14.59 -22.24 0.37
C PRO A 183 16.09 -22.53 0.58
N ILE A 184 16.98 -21.72 0.00
CA ILE A 184 18.43 -21.90 0.19
C ILE A 184 18.82 -21.56 1.63
N PHE A 185 18.42 -20.40 2.14
CA PHE A 185 18.80 -19.97 3.49
C PHE A 185 18.01 -20.70 4.58
N ILE A 186 16.73 -20.97 4.37
CA ILE A 186 15.88 -21.63 5.36
C ILE A 186 16.24 -23.11 5.49
N PHE A 187 16.28 -23.85 4.36
CA PHE A 187 16.38 -25.30 4.37
C PHE A 187 17.79 -25.79 4.05
N ALA A 188 18.42 -25.34 2.95
CA ALA A 188 19.74 -25.86 2.55
C ALA A 188 20.86 -25.44 3.51
N LEU A 189 20.82 -24.21 4.04
CA LEU A 189 21.78 -23.71 5.04
C LEU A 189 21.30 -23.90 6.49
N HIS A 190 20.11 -24.47 6.69
CA HIS A 190 19.52 -24.74 8.00
C HIS A 190 19.44 -23.52 8.94
N LEU A 191 19.28 -22.31 8.39
CA LEU A 191 19.22 -21.07 9.18
C LEU A 191 17.81 -20.75 9.73
N GLY A 192 16.78 -21.51 9.31
CA GLY A 192 15.41 -21.34 9.78
C GLY A 192 14.90 -19.91 9.62
N VAL A 193 14.36 -19.33 10.67
CA VAL A 193 13.82 -17.96 10.71
C VAL A 193 14.85 -16.88 10.35
N ARG A 194 16.12 -17.07 10.75
CA ARG A 194 17.22 -16.16 10.37
C ARG A 194 17.45 -16.19 8.87
N GLY A 195 17.33 -17.39 8.27
CA GLY A 195 17.45 -17.57 6.82
C GLY A 195 16.41 -16.75 6.05
N ALA A 196 15.14 -16.77 6.47
CA ALA A 196 14.07 -15.97 5.89
C ALA A 196 14.38 -14.46 5.96
N ALA A 197 14.85 -13.98 7.13
CA ALA A 197 15.23 -12.58 7.29
C ALA A 197 16.38 -12.16 6.36
N ILE A 198 17.42 -12.99 6.24
CA ILE A 198 18.58 -12.75 5.35
C ILE A 198 18.12 -12.72 3.89
N ALA A 199 17.32 -13.69 3.46
CA ALA A 199 16.81 -13.76 2.09
C ALA A 199 15.98 -12.51 1.75
N THR A 200 15.11 -12.06 2.66
CA THR A 200 14.33 -10.83 2.52
C THR A 200 15.24 -9.61 2.38
N VAL A 201 16.23 -9.44 3.25
CA VAL A 201 17.16 -8.30 3.20
C VAL A 201 17.98 -8.28 1.91
N LEU A 202 18.50 -9.43 1.47
CA LEU A 202 19.25 -9.54 0.22
C LEU A 202 18.37 -9.23 -1.00
N SER A 203 17.13 -9.67 -1.00
CA SER A 203 16.15 -9.37 -2.04
C SER A 203 15.82 -7.87 -2.11
N GLN A 204 15.68 -7.23 -0.96
CA GLN A 204 15.48 -5.78 -0.88
C GLN A 204 16.74 -5.00 -1.28
N LEU A 205 17.92 -5.51 -0.96
CA LEU A 205 19.19 -4.93 -1.41
C LEU A 205 19.29 -4.97 -2.95
N LEU A 206 18.92 -6.07 -3.58
CA LEU A 206 18.90 -6.19 -5.04
C LEU A 206 17.91 -5.18 -5.67
N SER A 207 16.71 -5.06 -5.09
CA SER A 207 15.71 -4.07 -5.50
C SER A 207 16.21 -2.65 -5.35
N ALA A 208 16.81 -2.32 -4.20
CA ALA A 208 17.40 -0.99 -3.93
C ALA A 208 18.55 -0.67 -4.89
N ALA A 209 19.45 -1.64 -5.12
CA ALA A 209 20.55 -1.47 -6.07
C ALA A 209 20.03 -1.21 -7.49
N TRP A 210 18.97 -1.90 -7.92
CA TRP A 210 18.31 -1.66 -9.21
C TRP A 210 17.75 -0.25 -9.33
N VAL A 211 17.01 0.22 -8.31
CA VAL A 211 16.42 1.56 -8.26
C VAL A 211 17.51 2.63 -8.31
N VAL A 212 18.53 2.52 -7.45
CA VAL A 212 19.64 3.48 -7.38
C VAL A 212 20.42 3.50 -8.69
N LYS A 213 20.77 2.33 -9.25
CA LYS A 213 21.45 2.20 -10.55
C LYS A 213 20.66 2.86 -11.68
N PHE A 214 19.33 2.73 -11.68
CA PHE A 214 18.50 3.37 -12.68
C PHE A 214 18.50 4.89 -12.49
N LEU A 215 18.23 5.38 -11.27
CA LEU A 215 18.10 6.81 -10.98
C LEU A 215 19.42 7.58 -11.06
N THR A 216 20.57 6.92 -10.90
CA THR A 216 21.89 7.52 -11.11
C THR A 216 22.39 7.33 -12.55
N GLY A 217 21.75 6.48 -13.33
CA GLY A 217 22.14 6.10 -14.67
C GLY A 217 21.80 7.15 -15.75
N LYS A 218 22.30 6.90 -16.98
CA LYS A 218 22.07 7.79 -18.13
C LYS A 218 20.62 7.74 -18.68
N LYS A 219 19.85 6.69 -18.34
CA LYS A 219 18.48 6.50 -18.85
C LYS A 219 17.42 7.27 -18.07
N ALA A 220 17.72 7.65 -16.81
CA ALA A 220 16.82 8.45 -16.01
C ALA A 220 16.83 9.91 -16.50
N GLU A 221 15.64 10.48 -16.65
CA GLU A 221 15.46 11.90 -16.98
C GLU A 221 15.85 12.77 -15.80
N LEU A 222 15.40 12.39 -14.59
CA LEU A 222 15.77 13.01 -13.33
C LEU A 222 16.79 12.11 -12.64
N LYS A 223 17.94 12.67 -12.28
CA LYS A 223 19.01 11.91 -11.64
C LYS A 223 19.01 12.12 -10.13
N LEU A 224 19.19 11.02 -9.41
CA LEU A 224 19.46 11.07 -7.97
C LEU A 224 20.93 11.46 -7.77
N ASP A 225 21.18 12.75 -7.60
CA ASP A 225 22.53 13.30 -7.41
C ASP A 225 22.58 14.12 -6.12
N PHE A 226 23.43 13.70 -5.20
CA PHE A 226 23.65 14.39 -3.92
C PHE A 226 24.86 15.34 -3.94
N ARG A 227 25.50 15.55 -5.09
CA ARG A 227 26.65 16.46 -5.19
C ARG A 227 26.20 17.88 -4.97
N GLY A 228 26.79 18.55 -3.97
CA GLY A 228 26.40 19.91 -3.60
C GLY A 228 24.98 20.03 -3.02
N PHE A 229 24.36 18.92 -2.66
CA PHE A 229 23.02 18.90 -2.10
C PHE A 229 22.95 19.66 -0.78
N ARG A 230 21.94 20.52 -0.67
CA ARG A 230 21.53 21.15 0.58
C ARG A 230 20.05 20.84 0.80
N PRO A 231 19.67 20.34 2.00
CA PRO A 231 18.26 20.07 2.30
C PRO A 231 17.41 21.32 2.16
N ASP A 232 16.39 21.25 1.32
CA ASP A 232 15.34 22.27 1.23
C ASP A 232 14.19 21.91 2.15
N TRP A 233 14.16 22.50 3.34
CA TRP A 233 13.13 22.22 4.35
C TRP A 233 11.73 22.58 3.88
N HIS A 234 11.55 23.58 3.02
CA HIS A 234 10.26 23.92 2.46
C HIS A 234 9.76 22.82 1.51
N CYS A 235 10.65 22.31 0.68
CA CYS A 235 10.37 21.16 -0.19
C CYS A 235 10.05 19.92 0.64
N ILE A 236 10.85 19.60 1.66
CA ILE A 236 10.64 18.46 2.57
C ILE A 236 9.29 18.57 3.28
N GLN A 237 8.94 19.75 3.78
CA GLN A 237 7.63 19.97 4.43
C GLN A 237 6.48 19.68 3.46
N ARG A 238 6.55 20.12 2.22
CA ARG A 238 5.52 19.85 1.20
C ARG A 238 5.38 18.36 0.90
N ILE A 239 6.50 17.65 0.76
CA ILE A 239 6.53 16.19 0.57
C ILE A 239 5.87 15.51 1.75
N THR A 240 6.29 15.86 2.98
CA THR A 240 5.78 15.26 4.22
C THR A 240 4.29 15.49 4.39
N VAL A 241 3.82 16.73 4.22
CA VAL A 241 2.39 17.09 4.36
C VAL A 241 1.52 16.29 3.39
N LEU A 242 1.97 16.09 2.14
CA LEU A 242 1.22 15.27 1.19
C LEU A 242 1.32 13.77 1.52
N GLY A 243 2.48 13.32 1.96
CA GLY A 243 2.72 11.93 2.34
C GLY A 243 2.02 11.49 3.62
N ILE A 244 1.74 12.42 4.55
CA ILE A 244 0.95 12.15 5.77
C ILE A 244 -0.39 11.48 5.40
N ALA A 245 -1.00 11.81 4.26
CA ALA A 245 -2.24 11.16 3.83
C ALA A 245 -2.08 9.64 3.68
N SER A 246 -0.97 9.18 3.10
CA SER A 246 -0.67 7.76 2.93
C SER A 246 -0.28 7.09 4.26
N PHE A 247 0.47 7.80 5.10
CA PHE A 247 0.85 7.35 6.44
C PHE A 247 -0.39 7.15 7.34
N VAL A 248 -1.27 8.15 7.41
CA VAL A 248 -2.52 8.10 8.17
C VAL A 248 -3.43 6.97 7.68
N MET A 249 -3.47 6.76 6.36
CA MET A 249 -4.26 5.67 5.77
C MET A 249 -3.79 4.30 6.28
N SER A 250 -2.48 4.04 6.27
CA SER A 250 -1.90 2.79 6.79
C SER A 250 -2.13 2.62 8.29
N PHE A 251 -1.97 3.69 9.05
CA PHE A 251 -2.20 3.69 10.50
C PHE A 251 -3.67 3.40 10.84
N THR A 252 -4.59 4.06 10.15
CA THR A 252 -6.03 3.87 10.38
C THR A 252 -6.52 2.49 9.93
N ASP A 253 -5.92 1.87 8.91
CA ASP A 253 -6.22 0.48 8.54
C ASP A 253 -5.85 -0.49 9.67
N THR A 254 -4.71 -0.29 10.30
CA THR A 254 -4.30 -1.08 11.48
C THR A 254 -5.26 -0.88 12.65
N LEU A 255 -5.67 0.37 12.92
CA LEU A 255 -6.64 0.68 13.99
C LEU A 255 -7.98 -0.03 13.76
N VAL A 256 -8.50 -0.01 12.53
CA VAL A 256 -9.73 -0.73 12.15
C VAL A 256 -9.57 -2.23 12.39
N GLN A 257 -8.44 -2.82 11.98
CA GLN A 257 -8.18 -4.24 12.17
C GLN A 257 -8.20 -4.64 13.65
N VAL A 258 -7.56 -3.83 14.51
CA VAL A 258 -7.57 -4.05 15.96
C VAL A 258 -8.99 -3.95 16.53
N ALA A 259 -9.75 -2.92 16.15
CA ALA A 259 -11.12 -2.73 16.60
C ALA A 259 -12.04 -3.88 16.15
N CYS A 260 -11.92 -4.32 14.89
CA CYS A 260 -12.68 -5.46 14.38
C CYS A 260 -12.36 -6.74 15.15
N ASN A 261 -11.09 -7.08 15.33
CA ASN A 261 -10.68 -8.30 16.01
C ASN A 261 -11.11 -8.31 17.47
N ALA A 262 -10.95 -7.19 18.19
CA ALA A 262 -11.38 -7.05 19.58
C ALA A 262 -12.90 -7.24 19.74
N THR A 263 -13.68 -6.63 18.84
CA THR A 263 -15.15 -6.74 18.88
C THR A 263 -15.62 -8.13 18.49
N LEU A 264 -15.07 -8.73 17.43
CA LEU A 264 -15.40 -10.08 16.99
C LEU A 264 -15.10 -11.15 18.05
N ARG A 265 -14.01 -10.97 18.82
CA ARG A 265 -13.66 -11.86 19.92
C ARG A 265 -14.80 -11.93 20.96
N ASN A 266 -15.41 -10.78 21.26
CA ASN A 266 -16.47 -10.69 22.25
C ASN A 266 -17.82 -11.25 21.76
N PHE A 267 -18.15 -11.13 20.46
CA PHE A 267 -19.45 -11.51 19.91
C PHE A 267 -19.47 -12.85 19.19
N GLY A 268 -18.34 -13.32 18.65
CA GLY A 268 -18.30 -14.51 17.80
C GLY A 268 -17.12 -15.45 18.04
N GLY A 269 -16.22 -15.09 18.99
CA GLY A 269 -15.07 -15.91 19.31
C GLY A 269 -14.03 -16.03 18.19
N ASP A 270 -13.17 -17.03 18.29
CA ASP A 270 -12.03 -17.24 17.39
C ASP A 270 -12.45 -17.60 15.95
N LEU A 271 -13.63 -18.25 15.79
CA LEU A 271 -14.16 -18.58 14.48
C LEU A 271 -14.35 -17.30 13.63
N TYR A 272 -14.99 -16.26 14.19
CA TYR A 272 -15.27 -15.06 13.43
C TYR A 272 -14.03 -14.15 13.26
N ILE A 273 -13.02 -14.26 14.09
CA ILE A 273 -11.70 -13.67 13.84
C ILE A 273 -11.06 -14.32 12.60
N SER A 274 -11.16 -15.64 12.50
CA SER A 274 -10.70 -16.40 11.34
C SER A 274 -11.49 -16.05 10.07
N VAL A 275 -12.81 -15.92 10.16
CA VAL A 275 -13.68 -15.41 9.09
C VAL A 275 -13.21 -14.05 8.63
N MET A 276 -13.01 -13.08 9.53
CA MET A 276 -12.54 -11.73 9.19
C MET A 276 -11.18 -11.73 8.48
N THR A 277 -10.29 -12.63 8.88
CA THR A 277 -8.98 -12.80 8.24
C THR A 277 -9.14 -13.24 6.78
N VAL A 278 -10.03 -14.20 6.51
CA VAL A 278 -10.35 -14.65 5.15
C VAL A 278 -11.00 -13.52 4.34
N LEU A 279 -11.98 -12.82 4.90
CA LEU A 279 -12.66 -11.70 4.24
C LEU A 279 -11.67 -10.59 3.87
N ASN A 280 -10.74 -10.24 4.76
CA ASN A 280 -9.69 -9.26 4.50
C ASN A 280 -8.74 -9.73 3.39
N SER A 281 -8.42 -11.02 3.32
CA SER A 281 -7.57 -11.57 2.26
C SER A 281 -8.26 -11.50 0.90
N VAL A 282 -9.55 -11.84 0.82
CA VAL A 282 -10.36 -11.68 -0.40
C VAL A 282 -10.41 -10.20 -0.80
N ARG A 283 -10.65 -9.30 0.16
CA ARG A 283 -10.67 -7.86 -0.09
C ARG A 283 -9.33 -7.33 -0.59
N GLN A 284 -8.23 -7.76 -0.02
CA GLN A 284 -6.89 -7.33 -0.42
C GLN A 284 -6.60 -7.67 -1.89
N ILE A 285 -6.92 -8.89 -2.32
CA ILE A 285 -6.78 -9.29 -3.72
C ILE A 285 -7.72 -8.46 -4.60
N ALA A 286 -8.98 -8.30 -4.20
CA ALA A 286 -10.00 -7.58 -4.95
C ALA A 286 -9.68 -6.08 -5.12
N GLN A 287 -9.09 -5.44 -4.14
CA GLN A 287 -8.76 -3.99 -4.20
C GLN A 287 -7.45 -3.69 -4.92
N THR A 288 -6.52 -4.64 -5.04
CA THR A 288 -5.20 -4.43 -5.64
C THR A 288 -5.25 -3.82 -7.04
N PRO A 289 -6.11 -4.28 -7.98
CA PRO A 289 -6.21 -3.65 -9.30
C PRO A 289 -6.75 -2.22 -9.26
N VAL A 290 -7.66 -1.90 -8.34
CA VAL A 290 -8.18 -0.53 -8.21
C VAL A 290 -7.07 0.41 -7.73
N LEU A 291 -6.24 -0.03 -6.80
CA LEU A 291 -5.07 0.72 -6.33
C LEU A 291 -4.08 0.97 -7.47
N ALA A 292 -3.76 -0.07 -8.25
CA ALA A 292 -2.84 0.07 -9.38
C ALA A 292 -3.36 1.04 -10.45
N ILE A 293 -4.66 1.02 -10.74
CA ILE A 293 -5.31 1.97 -11.66
C ILE A 293 -5.25 3.39 -11.09
N ALA A 294 -5.56 3.56 -9.80
CA ALA A 294 -5.56 4.85 -9.12
C ALA A 294 -4.15 5.48 -9.08
N ASP A 295 -3.13 4.68 -8.78
CA ASP A 295 -1.74 5.12 -8.71
C ASP A 295 -1.18 5.44 -10.10
N GLY A 296 -1.49 4.61 -11.11
CA GLY A 296 -1.12 4.86 -12.50
C GLY A 296 -1.77 6.13 -13.05
N ALA A 297 -3.05 6.33 -12.76
CA ALA A 297 -3.79 7.54 -13.14
C ALA A 297 -3.28 8.78 -12.37
N SER A 298 -2.92 8.65 -11.10
CA SER A 298 -2.38 9.74 -10.28
C SER A 298 -1.16 10.38 -10.94
N THR A 299 -0.24 9.58 -11.46
CA THR A 299 0.94 10.07 -12.17
C THR A 299 0.57 10.90 -13.41
N ALA A 300 -0.38 10.41 -14.22
CA ALA A 300 -0.86 11.10 -15.41
C ALA A 300 -1.63 12.39 -15.06
N ILE A 301 -2.46 12.35 -14.02
CA ILE A 301 -3.22 13.50 -13.51
C ILE A 301 -2.24 14.60 -13.04
N SER A 302 -1.25 14.25 -12.20
CA SER A 302 -0.27 15.19 -11.66
C SER A 302 0.54 15.86 -12.76
N TYR A 303 1.03 15.08 -13.73
CA TYR A 303 1.80 15.60 -14.86
C TYR A 303 0.97 16.57 -15.72
N ASN A 304 -0.23 16.16 -16.17
CA ASN A 304 -1.08 16.98 -17.03
C ASN A 304 -1.58 18.24 -16.31
N TYR A 305 -1.87 18.16 -15.02
CA TYR A 305 -2.22 19.33 -14.21
C TYR A 305 -1.05 20.32 -14.13
N GLY A 306 0.18 19.81 -13.89
CA GLY A 306 1.38 20.63 -13.89
C GLY A 306 1.62 21.31 -15.24
N ALA A 307 1.35 20.61 -16.35
CA ALA A 307 1.46 21.12 -17.71
C ALA A 307 0.31 22.05 -18.13
N ARG A 308 -0.65 22.36 -17.24
CA ARG A 308 -1.86 23.13 -17.51
C ARG A 308 -2.77 22.52 -18.60
N LEU A 309 -2.66 21.21 -18.83
CA LEU A 309 -3.50 20.46 -19.76
C LEU A 309 -4.79 20.00 -19.07
N TYR A 310 -5.61 20.94 -18.65
CA TYR A 310 -6.77 20.70 -17.77
C TYR A 310 -7.82 19.78 -18.37
N ARG A 311 -8.04 19.86 -19.68
CA ARG A 311 -8.93 18.92 -20.39
C ARG A 311 -8.44 17.48 -20.24
N ARG A 312 -7.15 17.25 -20.44
CA ARG A 312 -6.55 15.91 -20.29
C ARG A 312 -6.57 15.44 -18.82
N THR A 313 -6.35 16.34 -17.89
CA THR A 313 -6.47 16.06 -16.43
C THR A 313 -7.88 15.58 -16.08
N ARG A 314 -8.90 16.28 -16.58
CA ARG A 314 -10.31 15.92 -16.38
C ARG A 314 -10.65 14.58 -17.02
N ASP A 315 -10.18 14.32 -18.24
CA ASP A 315 -10.40 13.06 -18.96
C ASP A 315 -9.69 11.89 -18.25
N ALA A 316 -8.52 12.12 -17.66
CA ALA A 316 -7.81 11.14 -16.82
C ALA A 316 -8.60 10.77 -15.56
N ILE A 317 -9.12 11.77 -14.84
CA ILE A 317 -9.96 11.57 -13.65
C ILE A 317 -11.23 10.78 -14.00
N ARG A 318 -11.93 11.16 -15.08
CA ARG A 318 -13.13 10.46 -15.55
C ARG A 318 -12.84 9.01 -15.92
N PHE A 319 -11.79 8.78 -16.69
CA PHE A 319 -11.40 7.43 -17.10
C PHE A 319 -11.02 6.55 -15.91
N MET A 320 -10.21 7.07 -14.97
CA MET A 320 -9.87 6.38 -13.73
C MET A 320 -11.14 5.96 -12.97
N THR A 321 -12.07 6.89 -12.79
CA THR A 321 -13.33 6.62 -12.07
C THR A 321 -14.18 5.57 -12.78
N GLN A 322 -14.35 5.69 -14.10
CA GLN A 322 -15.14 4.74 -14.90
C GLN A 322 -14.59 3.32 -14.85
N ILE A 323 -13.28 3.18 -15.01
CA ILE A 323 -12.64 1.84 -14.97
C ILE A 323 -12.67 1.25 -13.55
N ALA A 324 -12.49 2.08 -12.52
CA ALA A 324 -12.58 1.65 -11.13
C ALA A 324 -14.00 1.15 -10.79
N ILE A 325 -15.04 1.89 -11.21
CA ILE A 325 -16.44 1.49 -11.01
C ILE A 325 -16.74 0.18 -11.76
N GLY A 326 -16.38 0.10 -13.05
CA GLY A 326 -16.60 -1.10 -13.86
C GLY A 326 -15.93 -2.34 -13.26
N TYR A 327 -14.67 -2.21 -12.82
CA TYR A 327 -13.95 -3.30 -12.18
C TYR A 327 -14.54 -3.69 -10.82
N THR A 328 -14.81 -2.72 -9.94
CA THR A 328 -15.37 -3.04 -8.60
C THR A 328 -16.77 -3.62 -8.71
N MET A 329 -17.56 -3.21 -9.69
CA MET A 329 -18.87 -3.79 -9.99
C MET A 329 -18.75 -5.24 -10.46
N LEU A 330 -17.81 -5.52 -11.37
CA LEU A 330 -17.52 -6.89 -11.82
C LEU A 330 -17.13 -7.79 -10.65
N VAL A 331 -16.19 -7.34 -9.81
CA VAL A 331 -15.73 -8.10 -8.64
C VAL A 331 -16.86 -8.30 -7.65
N TRP A 332 -17.66 -7.27 -7.37
CA TRP A 332 -18.82 -7.38 -6.48
C TRP A 332 -19.83 -8.43 -6.97
N ILE A 333 -20.13 -8.44 -8.28
CA ILE A 333 -21.01 -9.45 -8.88
C ILE A 333 -20.42 -10.85 -8.72
N LEU A 334 -19.13 -11.04 -9.06
CA LEU A 334 -18.48 -12.35 -8.96
C LEU A 334 -18.42 -12.87 -7.52
N VAL A 335 -18.08 -12.03 -6.56
CA VAL A 335 -18.01 -12.38 -5.14
C VAL A 335 -19.42 -12.69 -4.59
N SER A 336 -20.43 -11.94 -5.04
CA SER A 336 -21.82 -12.17 -4.62
C SER A 336 -22.43 -13.46 -5.20
N LEU A 337 -22.05 -13.82 -6.44
CA LEU A 337 -22.54 -15.04 -7.09
C LEU A 337 -21.80 -16.30 -6.62
N PHE A 338 -20.51 -16.19 -6.32
CA PHE A 338 -19.65 -17.32 -6.00
C PHE A 338 -18.87 -17.14 -4.68
N PRO A 339 -19.51 -16.75 -3.56
CA PRO A 339 -18.80 -16.41 -2.32
C PRO A 339 -17.97 -17.58 -1.78
N ALA A 340 -18.51 -18.80 -1.81
CA ALA A 340 -17.82 -19.98 -1.33
C ALA A 340 -16.54 -20.30 -2.12
N LEU A 341 -16.48 -19.98 -3.41
CA LEU A 341 -15.28 -20.17 -4.23
C LEU A 341 -14.13 -19.30 -3.72
N PHE A 342 -14.39 -18.01 -3.47
CA PHE A 342 -13.39 -17.08 -2.95
C PHE A 342 -12.91 -17.44 -1.55
N ILE A 343 -13.80 -17.92 -0.68
CA ILE A 343 -13.47 -18.33 0.68
C ILE A 343 -12.62 -19.60 0.66
N ARG A 344 -12.97 -20.60 -0.15
CA ARG A 344 -12.27 -21.89 -0.26
C ARG A 344 -10.86 -21.79 -0.79
N ILE A 345 -10.48 -20.68 -1.45
CA ILE A 345 -9.10 -20.40 -1.84
C ILE A 345 -8.20 -20.28 -0.59
N PHE A 346 -8.74 -19.79 0.52
CA PHE A 346 -8.00 -19.54 1.75
C PHE A 346 -8.22 -20.58 2.84
N ASN A 347 -9.44 -21.10 2.94
CA ASN A 347 -9.78 -22.11 3.95
C ASN A 347 -10.89 -23.03 3.44
N GLN A 348 -10.70 -24.34 3.65
CA GLN A 348 -11.63 -25.37 3.20
C GLN A 348 -12.50 -25.96 4.35
N ASP A 349 -12.31 -25.47 5.58
CA ASP A 349 -13.11 -25.89 6.73
C ASP A 349 -14.58 -25.56 6.51
N ALA A 350 -15.47 -26.56 6.66
CA ALA A 350 -16.88 -26.44 6.34
C ALA A 350 -17.61 -25.47 7.28
N GLU A 351 -17.25 -25.43 8.56
CA GLU A 351 -17.85 -24.54 9.55
C GLU A 351 -17.46 -23.08 9.26
N LEU A 352 -16.18 -22.85 8.98
CA LEU A 352 -15.69 -21.52 8.62
C LEU A 352 -16.33 -21.04 7.31
N VAL A 353 -16.42 -21.88 6.28
CA VAL A 353 -17.04 -21.51 5.00
C VAL A 353 -18.51 -21.16 5.20
N ALA A 354 -19.26 -21.94 5.99
CA ALA A 354 -20.67 -21.67 6.29
C ALA A 354 -20.85 -20.32 7.02
N ALA A 355 -19.99 -19.98 7.97
CA ALA A 355 -20.02 -18.70 8.67
C ALA A 355 -19.55 -17.52 7.79
N ALA A 356 -18.57 -17.75 6.92
CA ALA A 356 -17.96 -16.71 6.08
C ALA A 356 -18.82 -16.28 4.90
N VAL A 357 -19.67 -17.15 4.32
CA VAL A 357 -20.53 -16.83 3.16
C VAL A 357 -21.47 -15.65 3.46
N PRO A 358 -22.31 -15.66 4.50
CA PRO A 358 -23.18 -14.53 4.82
C PRO A 358 -22.38 -13.29 5.23
N ALA A 359 -21.27 -13.46 5.95
CA ALA A 359 -20.39 -12.38 6.33
C ALA A 359 -19.76 -11.69 5.12
N LEU A 360 -19.35 -12.44 4.10
CA LEU A 360 -18.79 -11.93 2.86
C LEU A 360 -19.80 -11.10 2.06
N HIS A 361 -21.05 -11.53 1.97
CA HIS A 361 -22.12 -10.77 1.32
C HIS A 361 -22.32 -9.40 2.00
N ILE A 362 -22.39 -9.36 3.33
CA ILE A 362 -22.52 -8.12 4.09
C ILE A 362 -21.29 -7.23 3.85
N TYR A 363 -20.10 -7.78 4.02
CA TYR A 363 -18.83 -7.03 3.94
C TYR A 363 -18.55 -6.44 2.55
N PHE A 364 -18.94 -7.15 1.47
CA PHE A 364 -18.76 -6.70 0.09
C PHE A 364 -19.92 -5.87 -0.45
N PHE A 365 -21.03 -5.71 0.27
CA PHE A 365 -22.20 -4.95 -0.21
C PHE A 365 -21.85 -3.52 -0.69
N GLY A 366 -20.98 -2.83 0.02
CA GLY A 366 -20.51 -1.48 -0.35
C GLY A 366 -19.23 -1.46 -1.18
N PHE A 367 -18.75 -2.58 -1.74
CA PHE A 367 -17.45 -2.66 -2.41
C PHE A 367 -17.36 -1.75 -3.64
N VAL A 368 -18.43 -1.57 -4.40
CA VAL A 368 -18.49 -0.67 -5.55
C VAL A 368 -18.22 0.79 -5.13
N MET A 369 -18.66 1.19 -3.93
CA MET A 369 -18.45 2.54 -3.42
C MET A 369 -16.98 2.86 -3.12
N MET A 370 -16.12 1.84 -2.97
CA MET A 370 -14.67 2.05 -2.85
C MET A 370 -14.07 2.69 -4.10
N ALA A 371 -14.63 2.46 -5.29
CA ALA A 371 -14.19 3.11 -6.52
C ALA A 371 -14.26 4.64 -6.41
N PHE A 372 -15.33 5.16 -5.83
CA PHE A 372 -15.50 6.60 -5.58
C PHE A 372 -14.49 7.13 -4.57
N GLN A 373 -14.25 6.39 -3.49
CA GLN A 373 -13.25 6.75 -2.49
C GLN A 373 -11.86 6.83 -3.10
N TYR A 374 -11.41 5.78 -3.80
CA TYR A 374 -10.08 5.75 -4.41
C TYR A 374 -9.92 6.82 -5.48
N SER A 375 -10.94 7.04 -6.32
CA SER A 375 -10.91 8.06 -7.35
C SER A 375 -10.80 9.47 -6.77
N GLY A 376 -11.60 9.80 -5.74
CA GLY A 376 -11.55 11.09 -5.06
C GLY A 376 -10.21 11.31 -4.35
N GLN A 377 -9.79 10.34 -3.54
CA GLN A 377 -8.58 10.46 -2.72
C GLN A 377 -7.31 10.48 -3.58
N SER A 378 -7.23 9.64 -4.64
CA SER A 378 -6.11 9.65 -5.58
C SER A 378 -6.03 10.98 -6.34
N THR A 379 -7.17 11.56 -6.74
CA THR A 379 -7.21 12.88 -7.36
C THR A 379 -6.70 13.96 -6.41
N PHE A 380 -7.14 13.98 -5.15
CA PHE A 380 -6.64 14.96 -4.18
C PHE A 380 -5.14 14.85 -3.96
N ARG A 381 -4.59 13.62 -3.85
CA ARG A 381 -3.13 13.39 -3.77
C ARG A 381 -2.41 13.86 -5.03
N ALA A 382 -2.93 13.49 -6.20
CA ALA A 382 -2.35 13.84 -7.49
C ALA A 382 -2.26 15.36 -7.72
N LEU A 383 -3.22 16.12 -7.19
CA LEU A 383 -3.26 17.59 -7.28
C LEU A 383 -2.57 18.29 -6.09
N GLY A 384 -1.90 17.55 -5.21
CA GLY A 384 -1.20 18.11 -4.05
C GLY A 384 -2.12 18.63 -2.94
N ARG A 385 -3.40 18.23 -2.92
CA ARG A 385 -4.41 18.68 -1.96
C ARG A 385 -4.44 17.79 -0.71
N ALA A 386 -3.34 17.80 0.04
CA ALA A 386 -3.10 16.93 1.20
C ALA A 386 -4.23 17.00 2.24
N LYS A 387 -4.73 18.19 2.54
CA LYS A 387 -5.80 18.40 3.56
C LYS A 387 -7.04 17.55 3.29
N TYR A 388 -7.51 17.52 2.04
CA TYR A 388 -8.67 16.70 1.65
C TYR A 388 -8.34 15.19 1.70
N ALA A 389 -7.14 14.78 1.24
CA ALA A 389 -6.74 13.39 1.26
C ALA A 389 -6.64 12.84 2.69
N VAL A 390 -6.06 13.60 3.63
CA VAL A 390 -5.99 13.24 5.06
C VAL A 390 -7.37 13.22 5.69
N PHE A 391 -8.16 14.27 5.47
CA PHE A 391 -9.51 14.38 6.03
C PHE A 391 -10.40 13.18 5.66
N PHE A 392 -10.47 12.81 4.37
CA PHE A 392 -11.32 11.70 3.93
C PHE A 392 -10.77 10.34 4.36
N SER A 393 -9.46 10.20 4.56
CA SER A 393 -8.87 9.00 5.13
C SER A 393 -9.32 8.81 6.59
N LEU A 394 -9.19 9.84 7.40
CA LEU A 394 -9.63 9.84 8.81
C LEU A 394 -11.14 9.70 8.93
N LEU A 395 -11.90 10.47 8.15
CA LEU A 395 -13.36 10.42 8.17
C LEU A 395 -13.87 9.00 7.98
N ARG A 396 -13.39 8.33 6.92
CA ARG A 396 -13.88 7.00 6.58
C ARG A 396 -13.47 5.97 7.63
N LYS A 397 -12.20 5.90 7.98
CA LYS A 397 -11.65 4.82 8.82
C LYS A 397 -11.83 5.11 10.31
N ALA A 398 -11.32 6.24 10.79
CA ALA A 398 -11.32 6.55 12.21
C ALA A 398 -12.69 7.03 12.72
N PHE A 399 -13.39 7.88 11.96
CA PHE A 399 -14.65 8.47 12.43
C PHE A 399 -15.90 7.69 12.03
N ILE A 400 -15.85 6.84 11.02
CA ILE A 400 -17.01 6.05 10.60
C ILE A 400 -16.79 4.56 10.94
N VAL A 401 -15.75 3.90 10.38
CA VAL A 401 -15.58 2.45 10.55
C VAL A 401 -15.38 2.08 12.01
N VAL A 402 -14.43 2.71 12.71
CA VAL A 402 -14.12 2.32 14.09
C VAL A 402 -15.33 2.47 15.03
N PRO A 403 -16.02 3.62 15.08
CA PRO A 403 -17.22 3.75 15.91
C PRO A 403 -18.34 2.79 15.51
N LEU A 404 -18.59 2.61 14.20
CA LEU A 404 -19.62 1.66 13.76
C LEU A 404 -19.27 0.22 14.12
N THR A 405 -17.99 -0.19 13.99
CA THR A 405 -17.52 -1.52 14.40
C THR A 405 -17.80 -1.79 15.89
N LEU A 406 -17.66 -0.76 16.73
CA LEU A 406 -17.89 -0.86 18.17
C LEU A 406 -19.38 -0.80 18.54
N LEU A 407 -20.18 0.00 17.81
CA LEU A 407 -21.59 0.30 18.17
C LEU A 407 -22.61 -0.59 17.49
N LEU A 408 -22.46 -0.90 16.17
CA LEU A 408 -23.44 -1.67 15.41
C LEU A 408 -23.73 -3.06 15.98
N PRO A 409 -22.77 -3.81 16.56
CA PRO A 409 -23.08 -5.09 17.19
C PRO A 409 -24.13 -5.02 18.30
N TYR A 410 -24.21 -3.90 19.02
CA TYR A 410 -25.19 -3.68 20.07
C TYR A 410 -26.52 -3.12 19.56
N CYS A 411 -26.52 -2.52 18.35
CA CYS A 411 -27.73 -2.00 17.74
C CYS A 411 -28.54 -3.15 17.12
N TRP A 412 -29.83 -3.20 17.38
CA TRP A 412 -30.79 -4.17 16.83
C TRP A 412 -30.34 -5.63 16.95
N ASN A 413 -29.52 -5.96 17.94
CA ASN A 413 -28.96 -7.31 18.15
C ASN A 413 -28.23 -7.88 16.92
N LEU A 414 -27.56 -7.02 16.13
CA LEU A 414 -26.83 -7.42 14.93
C LEU A 414 -25.64 -8.34 15.24
N GLY A 415 -25.08 -8.26 16.46
CA GLY A 415 -23.96 -9.09 16.88
C GLY A 415 -22.80 -9.01 15.88
N VAL A 416 -22.30 -10.16 15.45
CA VAL A 416 -21.18 -10.27 14.50
C VAL A 416 -21.47 -9.59 13.16
N SER A 417 -22.71 -9.65 12.67
CA SER A 417 -23.11 -9.00 11.40
C SER A 417 -22.93 -7.49 11.44
N GLY A 418 -23.07 -6.87 12.62
CA GLY A 418 -22.82 -5.44 12.82
C GLY A 418 -21.38 -5.05 12.56
N VAL A 419 -20.41 -5.90 12.95
CA VAL A 419 -18.99 -5.66 12.68
C VAL A 419 -18.73 -5.66 11.18
N PHE A 420 -19.26 -6.63 10.44
CA PHE A 420 -19.09 -6.72 8.98
C PHE A 420 -19.82 -5.61 8.22
N ALA A 421 -20.93 -5.08 8.76
CA ALA A 421 -21.68 -3.99 8.14
C ALA A 421 -20.99 -2.62 8.27
N ALA A 422 -20.07 -2.44 9.20
CA ALA A 422 -19.37 -1.17 9.39
C ALA A 422 -18.61 -0.70 8.15
N GLU A 423 -17.93 -1.61 7.45
CA GLU A 423 -17.14 -1.30 6.24
C GLU A 423 -18.02 -0.84 5.06
N PRO A 424 -19.09 -1.56 4.63
CA PRO A 424 -19.95 -1.11 3.54
C PRO A 424 -20.66 0.22 3.83
N VAL A 425 -21.13 0.43 5.07
CA VAL A 425 -21.72 1.72 5.46
C VAL A 425 -20.71 2.87 5.29
N SER A 426 -19.49 2.65 5.77
CA SER A 426 -18.41 3.62 5.62
C SER A 426 -18.03 3.87 4.16
N ASN A 427 -18.00 2.83 3.33
CA ASN A 427 -17.71 2.97 1.90
C ASN A 427 -18.79 3.80 1.20
N CYS A 428 -20.07 3.62 1.54
CA CYS A 428 -21.16 4.42 1.02
C CYS A 428 -21.03 5.89 1.45
N ILE A 429 -20.95 6.16 2.73
CA ILE A 429 -20.92 7.53 3.26
C ILE A 429 -19.60 8.22 2.87
N GLY A 430 -18.46 7.63 3.26
CA GLY A 430 -17.15 8.22 3.05
C GLY A 430 -16.73 8.25 1.58
N GLY A 431 -17.05 7.21 0.82
CA GLY A 431 -16.73 7.12 -0.60
C GLY A 431 -17.47 8.16 -1.42
N LEU A 432 -18.78 8.26 -1.25
CA LEU A 432 -19.60 9.27 -1.93
C LEU A 432 -19.24 10.68 -1.50
N ALA A 433 -19.05 10.94 -0.20
CA ALA A 433 -18.63 12.24 0.30
C ALA A 433 -17.29 12.69 -0.30
N CYS A 434 -16.29 11.79 -0.34
CA CYS A 434 -14.99 12.06 -0.96
C CYS A 434 -15.11 12.41 -2.45
N TYR A 435 -15.86 11.62 -3.20
CA TYR A 435 -16.03 11.81 -4.64
C TYR A 435 -16.81 13.08 -4.97
N PHE A 436 -17.92 13.34 -4.29
CA PHE A 436 -18.73 14.55 -4.54
C PHE A 436 -17.95 15.82 -4.15
N THR A 437 -17.20 15.80 -3.05
CA THR A 437 -16.30 16.90 -2.68
C THR A 437 -15.23 17.10 -3.75
N MET A 438 -14.59 16.04 -4.22
CA MET A 438 -13.61 16.11 -5.31
C MET A 438 -14.27 16.72 -6.56
N ARG A 439 -15.44 16.25 -6.94
CA ARG A 439 -16.16 16.77 -8.10
C ARG A 439 -16.55 18.24 -7.96
N HIS A 440 -16.95 18.67 -6.75
CA HIS A 440 -17.36 20.05 -6.49
C HIS A 440 -16.17 21.01 -6.40
N VAL A 441 -15.05 20.57 -5.82
CA VAL A 441 -13.86 21.43 -5.61
C VAL A 441 -12.92 21.41 -6.81
N VAL A 442 -12.68 20.24 -7.43
CA VAL A 442 -11.67 20.08 -8.48
C VAL A 442 -12.23 20.34 -9.89
N MET A 443 -13.43 19.84 -10.20
CA MET A 443 -13.94 19.92 -11.58
C MET A 443 -14.26 21.34 -12.08
N PRO A 444 -14.76 22.27 -11.25
CA PRO A 444 -14.94 23.66 -11.68
C PRO A 444 -13.61 24.35 -12.01
N GLU A 445 -12.58 24.17 -11.14
CA GLU A 445 -11.24 24.72 -11.38
C GLU A 445 -10.67 24.28 -12.73
N LEU A 446 -10.79 22.99 -13.05
CA LEU A 446 -10.35 22.44 -14.34
C LEU A 446 -11.19 22.91 -15.53
N LYS A 447 -12.31 23.62 -15.32
CA LYS A 447 -13.15 24.19 -16.38
C LYS A 447 -12.87 25.66 -16.61
N MET A 448 -12.58 26.44 -15.55
CA MET A 448 -12.41 27.89 -15.62
C MET A 448 -11.11 28.34 -16.28
N GLU A 449 -10.13 27.46 -16.38
CA GLU A 449 -8.81 27.75 -16.94
C GLU A 449 -8.65 27.23 -18.40
N ASN A 450 -9.75 26.91 -19.09
CA ASN A 450 -9.81 26.72 -20.54
C ASN A 450 -10.28 28.03 -21.17
#